data_6e055d7822ec1c0134c3a660ca56c1d4
#
_entry.id   6e055d7822ec1c0134c3a660ca56c1d4
#
_cell.length_a   1.000
_cell.length_b   1.000
_cell.length_c   1.000
_cell.angle_alpha   90.00
_cell.angle_beta   90.00
_cell.angle_gamma   90.00
#
_symmetry.space_group_name_H-M   'P 1'
#
loop_
_entity.id
_entity.type
_entity.pdbx_description
1 polymer ?
#
loop_
_entity_poly.entity_id
_entity_poly.type
_entity_poly.pdbx_seq_one_letter_code
_entity_poly.pdbx_strand_id
1 'polypeptide(L)'
;MQRGVDVIASDISIDNIKDDICKISGNIFELEDPYTYLHEPDILVHLAWRDGFKHNADSHMIDLPKHYLFLKKMMDSGVKKVCVMGSMHEVGFYEGSINENTPCNPMSLYGIAKNALRNAVSLYAEERKIDFMWLRGYYIVGHAEYGSSIFSKIVQAVREGKKEFPFTTGQNQYDFLKYEDFCKQVVSAALQDDIKGIINCCSGYPQKLADAVEDFIKEKKYPIKLKYGVYPERAYDSKAVWGDAKMINEIMAKEEENGQFK
;
A
#
# COMPACT_ATOMS: atom_id res chain seq x y z
N MET A 1 10.95 14.45 -7.91
CA MET A 1 12.11 15.32 -8.17
C MET A 1 13.17 14.62 -9.02
N GLN A 2 13.61 13.40 -8.72
CA GLN A 2 14.59 12.68 -9.57
C GLN A 2 14.09 12.39 -11.00
N ARG A 3 12.79 12.54 -11.27
CA ARG A 3 12.15 12.30 -12.58
C ARG A 3 11.59 13.57 -13.24
N GLY A 4 11.98 14.77 -12.77
CA GLY A 4 11.50 16.03 -13.34
C GLY A 4 10.00 16.29 -13.12
N VAL A 5 9.43 15.75 -12.04
CA VAL A 5 8.03 15.93 -11.66
C VAL A 5 7.95 16.85 -10.45
N ASP A 6 7.06 17.84 -10.50
CA ASP A 6 6.73 18.67 -9.35
C ASP A 6 5.84 17.87 -8.39
N VAL A 7 6.25 17.78 -7.13
CA VAL A 7 5.57 16.97 -6.12
C VAL A 7 4.99 17.87 -5.03
N ILE A 8 3.70 17.67 -4.76
CA ILE A 8 3.00 18.29 -3.64
C ILE A 8 2.58 17.17 -2.68
N ALA A 9 3.04 17.23 -1.45
CA ALA A 9 2.65 16.29 -0.41
C ALA A 9 1.63 16.92 0.54
N SER A 10 0.50 16.26 0.74
CA SER A 10 -0.53 16.71 1.68
C SER A 10 -0.82 15.64 2.71
N ASP A 11 -0.80 16.04 3.98
CA ASP A 11 -1.16 15.21 5.14
C ASP A 11 -1.73 16.09 6.27
N ILE A 12 -2.39 15.47 7.24
CA ILE A 12 -2.81 16.13 8.49
C ILE A 12 -1.59 16.63 9.27
N SER A 13 -0.48 15.87 9.25
CA SER A 13 0.82 16.25 9.82
C SER A 13 1.93 16.10 8.78
N ILE A 14 2.58 17.21 8.47
CA ILE A 14 3.69 17.27 7.50
C ILE A 14 5.08 17.20 8.15
N ASP A 15 5.16 17.08 9.47
CA ASP A 15 6.42 17.14 10.23
C ASP A 15 7.41 16.03 9.85
N ASN A 16 6.89 14.89 9.44
CA ASN A 16 7.70 13.73 9.04
C ASN A 16 8.13 13.76 7.56
N ILE A 17 7.66 14.72 6.78
CA ILE A 17 8.07 14.88 5.38
C ILE A 17 9.35 15.68 5.34
N LYS A 18 10.49 14.99 5.11
CA LYS A 18 11.83 15.61 5.17
C LYS A 18 12.29 16.22 3.86
N ASP A 19 11.70 15.79 2.73
CA ASP A 19 12.10 16.26 1.41
C ASP A 19 11.80 17.75 1.19
N ASP A 20 12.60 18.41 0.38
CA ASP A 20 12.36 19.78 -0.05
C ASP A 20 11.37 19.82 -1.22
N ILE A 21 10.11 19.66 -0.86
CA ILE A 21 8.94 19.66 -1.77
C ILE A 21 7.88 20.59 -1.21
N CYS A 22 6.89 20.94 -2.02
CA CYS A 22 5.70 21.64 -1.55
C CYS A 22 4.94 20.76 -0.56
N LYS A 23 4.66 21.29 0.64
CA LYS A 23 3.99 20.56 1.74
C LYS A 23 2.74 21.33 2.16
N ILE A 24 1.61 20.66 2.17
CA ILE A 24 0.33 21.23 2.56
C ILE A 24 -0.23 20.46 3.74
N SER A 25 -0.35 21.09 4.90
CA SER A 25 -0.98 20.50 6.07
C SER A 25 -2.48 20.77 6.05
N GLY A 26 -3.28 19.72 6.23
CA GLY A 26 -4.73 19.87 6.33
C GLY A 26 -5.48 18.55 6.20
N ASN A 27 -6.74 18.58 6.62
CA ASN A 27 -7.65 17.46 6.42
C ASN A 27 -8.30 17.55 5.05
N ILE A 28 -7.84 16.75 4.09
CA ILE A 28 -8.36 16.74 2.71
C ILE A 28 -9.86 16.47 2.61
N PHE A 29 -10.47 15.86 3.62
CA PHE A 29 -11.91 15.54 3.64
C PHE A 29 -12.79 16.72 4.04
N GLU A 30 -12.21 17.78 4.60
CA GLU A 30 -12.92 18.99 5.04
C GLU A 30 -12.85 20.11 4.01
N LEU A 31 -12.10 19.93 2.93
CA LEU A 31 -11.92 20.93 1.89
C LEU A 31 -13.18 21.04 1.00
N GLU A 32 -13.62 22.26 0.77
CA GLU A 32 -14.70 22.54 -0.18
C GLU A 32 -14.22 22.32 -1.62
N ASP A 33 -13.08 22.89 -1.96
CA ASP A 33 -12.40 22.73 -3.25
C ASP A 33 -10.98 22.15 -3.03
N PRO A 34 -10.83 20.82 -2.96
CA PRO A 34 -9.54 20.18 -2.75
C PRO A 34 -8.61 20.31 -3.97
N TYR A 35 -9.14 20.47 -5.18
CA TYR A 35 -8.33 20.54 -6.39
C TYR A 35 -7.50 21.83 -6.44
N THR A 36 -8.15 22.98 -6.28
CA THR A 36 -7.45 24.27 -6.21
C THR A 36 -6.56 24.35 -4.98
N TYR A 37 -7.02 23.82 -3.81
CA TYR A 37 -6.21 23.81 -2.59
C TYR A 37 -4.91 23.01 -2.74
N LEU A 38 -4.93 21.94 -3.51
CA LEU A 38 -3.77 21.10 -3.82
C LEU A 38 -3.02 21.55 -5.09
N HIS A 39 -3.18 22.80 -5.51
CA HIS A 39 -2.52 23.45 -6.66
C HIS A 39 -2.79 22.74 -8.01
N GLU A 40 -4.01 22.30 -8.22
CA GLU A 40 -4.50 21.77 -9.51
C GLU A 40 -3.62 20.65 -10.11
N PRO A 41 -3.40 19.54 -9.38
CA PRO A 41 -2.48 18.49 -9.80
C PRO A 41 -3.01 17.75 -11.06
N ASP A 42 -2.10 17.42 -12.00
CA ASP A 42 -2.42 16.54 -13.13
C ASP A 42 -2.66 15.10 -12.67
N ILE A 43 -1.88 14.64 -11.69
CA ILE A 43 -1.92 13.26 -11.17
C ILE A 43 -2.17 13.30 -9.67
N LEU A 44 -3.16 12.56 -9.21
CA LEU A 44 -3.42 12.35 -7.79
C LEU A 44 -2.98 10.94 -7.38
N VAL A 45 -2.10 10.85 -6.38
CA VAL A 45 -1.77 9.58 -5.71
C VAL A 45 -2.38 9.60 -4.31
N HIS A 46 -3.50 8.91 -4.12
CA HIS A 46 -4.24 8.88 -2.86
C HIS A 46 -3.76 7.73 -1.97
N LEU A 47 -2.92 8.05 -0.99
CA LEU A 47 -2.34 7.10 -0.02
C LEU A 47 -3.01 7.18 1.35
N ALA A 48 -3.78 8.25 1.63
CA ALA A 48 -4.38 8.50 2.93
C ALA A 48 -5.35 7.37 3.34
N TRP A 49 -5.10 6.79 4.50
CA TRP A 49 -5.96 5.79 5.13
C TRP A 49 -5.56 5.60 6.58
N ARG A 50 -6.48 5.81 7.54
CA ARG A 50 -6.18 5.58 8.95
C ARG A 50 -6.51 4.16 9.39
N ASP A 51 -5.94 3.74 10.50
CA ASP A 51 -6.18 2.44 11.16
C ASP A 51 -5.92 1.20 10.30
N GLY A 52 -5.10 1.29 9.25
CA GLY A 52 -4.85 0.20 8.30
C GLY A 52 -4.39 -1.14 8.91
N PHE A 53 -3.88 -1.13 10.15
CA PHE A 53 -3.51 -2.34 10.91
C PHE A 53 -4.58 -2.80 11.92
N LYS A 54 -5.65 -2.03 12.10
CA LYS A 54 -6.80 -2.40 12.92
C LYS A 54 -7.97 -2.78 12.02
N HIS A 55 -7.86 -3.92 11.37
CA HIS A 55 -8.69 -4.32 10.23
C HIS A 55 -10.21 -4.26 10.45
N ASN A 56 -10.68 -4.30 11.69
CA ASN A 56 -12.11 -4.22 12.04
C ASN A 56 -12.46 -2.93 12.81
N ALA A 57 -11.65 -1.86 12.67
CA ALA A 57 -12.01 -0.56 13.21
C ALA A 57 -13.19 0.06 12.42
N ASP A 58 -14.16 0.64 13.14
CA ASP A 58 -15.34 1.30 12.53
C ASP A 58 -14.95 2.46 11.62
N SER A 59 -13.76 3.06 11.85
CA SER A 59 -13.21 4.14 11.03
C SER A 59 -13.19 3.82 9.55
N HIS A 60 -12.99 2.55 9.16
CA HIS A 60 -12.99 2.15 7.75
C HIS A 60 -14.32 2.42 7.07
N MET A 61 -15.42 2.14 7.76
CA MET A 61 -16.77 2.37 7.23
C MET A 61 -17.20 3.83 7.36
N ILE A 62 -16.79 4.52 8.43
CA ILE A 62 -17.10 5.94 8.67
C ILE A 62 -16.40 6.84 7.63
N ASP A 63 -15.16 6.52 7.26
CA ASP A 63 -14.38 7.34 6.35
C ASP A 63 -14.55 6.95 4.87
N LEU A 64 -15.09 5.78 4.55
CA LEU A 64 -15.35 5.34 3.17
C LEU A 64 -16.06 6.41 2.32
N PRO A 65 -17.18 7.02 2.75
CA PRO A 65 -17.84 8.07 1.97
C PRO A 65 -16.97 9.33 1.82
N LYS A 66 -16.11 9.64 2.79
CA LYS A 66 -15.21 10.80 2.71
C LYS A 66 -14.14 10.59 1.64
N HIS A 67 -13.53 9.39 1.59
CA HIS A 67 -12.58 9.03 0.53
C HIS A 67 -13.24 9.12 -0.85
N TYR A 68 -14.44 8.56 -0.99
CA TYR A 68 -15.17 8.61 -2.26
C TYR A 68 -15.48 10.04 -2.69
N LEU A 69 -16.01 10.87 -1.78
CA LEU A 69 -16.36 12.27 -2.09
C LEU A 69 -15.13 13.11 -2.42
N PHE A 70 -14.02 12.92 -1.72
CA PHE A 70 -12.75 13.58 -2.04
C PHE A 70 -12.28 13.24 -3.45
N LEU A 71 -12.19 11.94 -3.77
CA LEU A 71 -11.76 11.46 -5.09
C LEU A 71 -12.70 11.95 -6.20
N LYS A 72 -14.01 11.94 -5.92
CA LYS A 72 -15.03 12.48 -6.85
C LYS A 72 -14.79 13.95 -7.12
N LYS A 73 -14.61 14.80 -6.08
CA LYS A 73 -14.33 16.23 -6.24
C LYS A 73 -13.07 16.45 -7.09
N MET A 74 -11.99 15.73 -6.82
CA MET A 74 -10.76 15.84 -7.60
C MET A 74 -10.98 15.53 -9.09
N MET A 75 -11.73 14.46 -9.38
CA MET A 75 -12.05 14.06 -10.76
C MET A 75 -12.98 15.05 -11.46
N ASP A 76 -13.95 15.62 -10.75
CA ASP A 76 -14.87 16.62 -11.31
C ASP A 76 -14.17 17.96 -11.59
N SER A 77 -13.09 18.28 -10.88
CA SER A 77 -12.39 19.56 -10.98
C SER A 77 -11.24 19.57 -12.00
N GLY A 78 -10.80 18.42 -12.54
CA GLY A 78 -9.85 18.44 -13.65
C GLY A 78 -8.61 17.57 -13.51
N VAL A 79 -8.48 16.78 -12.43
CA VAL A 79 -7.38 15.81 -12.35
C VAL A 79 -7.49 14.80 -13.50
N LYS A 80 -6.38 14.55 -14.18
CA LYS A 80 -6.34 13.69 -15.39
C LYS A 80 -6.15 12.23 -15.07
N LYS A 81 -5.46 11.94 -13.97
CA LYS A 81 -5.07 10.60 -13.56
C LYS A 81 -5.20 10.43 -12.05
N VAL A 82 -5.81 9.33 -11.63
CA VAL A 82 -6.03 9.01 -10.22
C VAL A 82 -5.46 7.64 -9.90
N CYS A 83 -4.50 7.60 -8.99
CA CYS A 83 -3.93 6.39 -8.42
C CYS A 83 -4.37 6.26 -6.97
N VAL A 84 -4.98 5.16 -6.60
CA VAL A 84 -5.44 4.92 -5.23
C VAL A 84 -4.75 3.70 -4.64
N MET A 85 -4.23 3.84 -3.43
CA MET A 85 -3.61 2.72 -2.72
C MET A 85 -4.67 1.73 -2.24
N GLY A 86 -4.63 0.54 -2.84
CA GLY A 86 -5.39 -0.64 -2.48
C GLY A 86 -4.65 -1.58 -1.53
N SER A 87 -5.21 -2.76 -1.32
CA SER A 87 -4.61 -3.78 -0.46
C SER A 87 -5.05 -5.18 -0.89
N MET A 88 -4.18 -6.17 -0.75
CA MET A 88 -4.56 -7.58 -0.94
C MET A 88 -5.71 -8.04 -0.03
N HIS A 89 -5.93 -7.37 1.11
CA HIS A 89 -7.03 -7.66 2.03
C HIS A 89 -8.43 -7.46 1.43
N GLU A 90 -8.55 -6.75 0.31
CA GLU A 90 -9.81 -6.64 -0.45
C GLU A 90 -10.22 -7.96 -1.13
N VAL A 91 -9.27 -8.87 -1.38
CA VAL A 91 -9.53 -10.20 -1.94
C VAL A 91 -10.10 -11.15 -0.88
N GLY A 92 -9.69 -11.02 0.37
CA GLY A 92 -10.05 -11.92 1.46
C GLY A 92 -9.18 -13.17 1.50
N PHE A 93 -9.74 -14.31 1.94
CA PHE A 93 -9.01 -15.58 1.95
C PHE A 93 -8.77 -16.05 0.52
N TYR A 94 -7.52 -16.26 0.19
CA TYR A 94 -7.11 -16.78 -1.11
C TYR A 94 -5.77 -17.52 -0.99
N GLU A 95 -5.63 -18.64 -1.69
CA GLU A 95 -4.36 -19.35 -1.79
C GLU A 95 -3.85 -19.32 -3.23
N GLY A 96 -2.60 -18.89 -3.40
CA GLY A 96 -1.96 -18.77 -4.70
C GLY A 96 -1.73 -17.31 -5.13
N SER A 97 -1.56 -17.13 -6.44
CA SER A 97 -1.28 -15.84 -7.07
C SER A 97 -2.57 -15.04 -7.29
N ILE A 98 -2.61 -13.83 -6.74
CA ILE A 98 -3.72 -12.87 -6.92
C ILE A 98 -3.42 -12.02 -8.16
N ASN A 99 -4.34 -11.99 -9.12
CA ASN A 99 -4.32 -11.10 -10.26
C ASN A 99 -5.49 -10.10 -10.24
N GLU A 100 -5.63 -9.30 -11.29
CA GLU A 100 -6.68 -8.29 -11.43
C GLU A 100 -8.09 -8.90 -11.50
N ASN A 101 -8.21 -10.15 -11.97
CA ASN A 101 -9.48 -10.86 -12.14
C ASN A 101 -9.84 -11.75 -10.93
N THR A 102 -8.96 -11.84 -9.93
CA THR A 102 -9.23 -12.64 -8.73
C THR A 102 -10.47 -12.11 -8.01
N PRO A 103 -11.50 -12.95 -7.76
CA PRO A 103 -12.71 -12.52 -7.07
C PRO A 103 -12.39 -11.96 -5.67
N CYS A 104 -13.04 -10.86 -5.31
CA CYS A 104 -12.90 -10.23 -4.01
C CYS A 104 -14.02 -10.67 -3.07
N ASN A 105 -13.63 -11.27 -1.94
CA ASN A 105 -14.52 -11.66 -0.85
C ASN A 105 -13.91 -11.24 0.51
N PRO A 106 -13.82 -9.92 0.79
CA PRO A 106 -13.10 -9.40 1.95
C PRO A 106 -13.72 -9.88 3.27
N MET A 107 -12.86 -10.18 4.24
CA MET A 107 -13.22 -10.73 5.55
C MET A 107 -12.98 -9.74 6.71
N SER A 108 -12.78 -8.47 6.41
CA SER A 108 -12.59 -7.41 7.42
C SER A 108 -13.21 -6.09 6.96
N LEU A 109 -13.55 -5.20 7.89
CA LEU A 109 -14.07 -3.87 7.56
C LEU A 109 -13.08 -3.08 6.69
N TYR A 110 -11.77 -3.23 6.92
CA TYR A 110 -10.72 -2.65 6.08
C TYR A 110 -10.82 -3.15 4.63
N GLY A 111 -10.83 -4.46 4.43
CA GLY A 111 -10.92 -5.06 3.09
C GLY A 111 -12.25 -4.71 2.40
N ILE A 112 -13.37 -4.74 3.14
CA ILE A 112 -14.69 -4.35 2.63
C ILE A 112 -14.67 -2.90 2.15
N ALA A 113 -14.17 -1.98 2.97
CA ALA A 113 -14.12 -0.56 2.63
C ALA A 113 -13.21 -0.29 1.41
N LYS A 114 -12.02 -0.92 1.37
CA LYS A 114 -11.10 -0.82 0.22
C LYS A 114 -11.75 -1.34 -1.07
N ASN A 115 -12.37 -2.52 -1.03
CA ASN A 115 -13.06 -3.11 -2.18
C ASN A 115 -14.25 -2.25 -2.65
N ALA A 116 -15.05 -1.73 -1.72
CA ALA A 116 -16.17 -0.85 -2.04
C ALA A 116 -15.69 0.46 -2.68
N LEU A 117 -14.65 1.10 -2.11
CA LEU A 117 -14.06 2.31 -2.67
C LEU A 117 -13.53 2.07 -4.09
N ARG A 118 -12.78 0.96 -4.30
CA ARG A 118 -12.27 0.59 -5.62
C ARG A 118 -13.38 0.50 -6.65
N ASN A 119 -14.43 -0.24 -6.36
CA ASN A 119 -15.53 -0.43 -7.29
C ASN A 119 -16.25 0.89 -7.60
N ALA A 120 -16.54 1.70 -6.58
CA ALA A 120 -17.23 2.97 -6.76
C ALA A 120 -16.39 3.98 -7.56
N VAL A 121 -15.10 4.10 -7.25
CA VAL A 121 -14.20 5.05 -7.92
C VAL A 121 -13.86 4.60 -9.33
N SER A 122 -13.65 3.30 -9.56
CA SER A 122 -13.42 2.75 -10.90
C SER A 122 -14.59 3.05 -11.85
N LEU A 123 -15.83 2.80 -11.39
CA LEU A 123 -17.04 3.08 -12.17
C LEU A 123 -17.16 4.58 -12.49
N TYR A 124 -16.87 5.44 -11.49
CA TYR A 124 -16.95 6.89 -11.68
C TYR A 124 -15.87 7.41 -12.63
N ALA A 125 -14.64 6.90 -12.53
CA ALA A 125 -13.53 7.29 -13.41
C ALA A 125 -13.79 6.84 -14.87
N GLU A 126 -14.35 5.65 -15.07
CA GLU A 126 -14.74 5.15 -16.40
C GLU A 126 -15.78 6.07 -17.06
N GLU A 127 -16.84 6.46 -16.34
CA GLU A 127 -17.87 7.39 -16.81
C GLU A 127 -17.27 8.73 -17.24
N ARG A 128 -16.27 9.23 -16.49
CA ARG A 128 -15.60 10.52 -16.73
C ARG A 128 -14.40 10.41 -17.68
N LYS A 129 -14.03 9.23 -18.13
CA LYS A 129 -12.86 8.95 -18.99
C LYS A 129 -11.55 9.43 -18.34
N ILE A 130 -11.42 9.26 -17.02
CA ILE A 130 -10.22 9.58 -16.25
C ILE A 130 -9.38 8.34 -16.12
N ASP A 131 -8.08 8.48 -16.26
CA ASP A 131 -7.13 7.39 -16.07
C ASP A 131 -7.10 6.96 -14.60
N PHE A 132 -7.47 5.72 -14.35
CA PHE A 132 -7.59 5.19 -13.01
C PHE A 132 -6.70 3.97 -12.80
N MET A 133 -5.89 4.01 -11.74
CA MET A 133 -5.09 2.89 -11.28
C MET A 133 -5.40 2.60 -9.80
N TRP A 134 -5.67 1.33 -9.52
CA TRP A 134 -5.80 0.79 -8.17
C TRP A 134 -4.55 0.00 -7.83
N LEU A 135 -3.68 0.57 -6.99
CA LEU A 135 -2.39 0.01 -6.63
C LEU A 135 -2.54 -0.93 -5.44
N ARG A 136 -2.67 -2.23 -5.71
CA ARG A 136 -2.87 -3.24 -4.67
C ARG A 136 -1.56 -3.58 -3.98
N GLY A 137 -1.38 -3.07 -2.76
CA GLY A 137 -0.21 -3.34 -1.93
C GLY A 137 -0.28 -4.68 -1.21
N TYR A 138 0.89 -5.26 -0.98
CA TYR A 138 1.10 -6.51 -0.25
C TYR A 138 1.87 -6.24 1.06
N TYR A 139 2.73 -7.14 1.52
CA TYR A 139 3.48 -6.98 2.75
C TYR A 139 4.76 -6.17 2.51
N ILE A 140 4.79 -4.94 3.00
CA ILE A 140 5.93 -4.02 2.82
C ILE A 140 6.90 -4.18 3.98
N VAL A 141 8.19 -4.40 3.67
CA VAL A 141 9.29 -4.55 4.62
C VAL A 141 10.21 -3.34 4.54
N GLY A 142 10.46 -2.71 5.67
CA GLY A 142 11.32 -1.53 5.80
C GLY A 142 10.63 -0.47 6.64
N HIS A 143 11.36 0.60 6.98
CA HIS A 143 10.86 1.68 7.85
C HIS A 143 10.12 1.19 9.11
N ALA A 144 10.59 0.06 9.66
CA ALA A 144 9.96 -0.65 10.78
C ALA A 144 10.06 0.10 12.12
N GLU A 145 10.65 1.28 12.14
CA GLU A 145 10.74 2.12 13.34
C GLU A 145 9.38 2.64 13.81
N TYR A 146 8.44 2.72 12.88
CA TYR A 146 7.08 3.19 13.11
C TYR A 146 6.06 2.16 12.64
N GLY A 147 4.87 2.16 13.24
CA GLY A 147 3.76 1.32 12.82
C GLY A 147 3.53 0.09 13.69
N SER A 148 2.71 -0.85 13.19
CA SER A 148 2.22 -2.01 13.93
C SER A 148 2.49 -3.34 13.22
N SER A 149 3.35 -3.35 12.21
CA SER A 149 3.75 -4.57 11.50
C SER A 149 4.53 -5.51 12.40
N ILE A 150 4.69 -6.77 12.00
CA ILE A 150 5.54 -7.73 12.72
C ILE A 150 6.98 -7.21 12.85
N PHE A 151 7.50 -6.55 11.82
CA PHE A 151 8.83 -5.94 11.81
C PHE A 151 8.93 -4.80 12.83
N SER A 152 7.91 -3.94 12.91
CA SER A 152 7.86 -2.85 13.90
C SER A 152 7.80 -3.39 15.34
N LYS A 153 7.04 -4.46 15.58
CA LYS A 153 6.97 -5.12 16.89
C LYS A 153 8.31 -5.73 17.31
N ILE A 154 9.09 -6.23 16.36
CA ILE A 154 10.45 -6.75 16.63
C ILE A 154 11.37 -5.59 16.99
N VAL A 155 11.35 -4.47 16.26
CA VAL A 155 12.12 -3.25 16.59
C VAL A 155 11.79 -2.78 18.00
N GLN A 156 10.51 -2.74 18.35
CA GLN A 156 10.08 -2.37 19.70
C GLN A 156 10.61 -3.35 20.75
N ALA A 157 10.50 -4.67 20.53
CA ALA A 157 11.01 -5.68 21.45
C ALA A 157 12.52 -5.56 21.67
N VAL A 158 13.28 -5.23 20.61
CA VAL A 158 14.73 -4.94 20.72
C VAL A 158 14.99 -3.70 21.55
N ARG A 159 14.24 -2.60 21.34
CA ARG A 159 14.33 -1.37 22.15
C ARG A 159 14.03 -1.63 23.63
N GLU A 160 13.11 -2.55 23.91
CA GLU A 160 12.78 -3.00 25.27
C GLU A 160 13.80 -3.98 25.86
N GLY A 161 14.88 -4.29 25.14
CA GLY A 161 15.95 -5.19 25.60
C GLY A 161 15.59 -6.68 25.61
N LYS A 162 14.48 -7.07 24.98
CA LYS A 162 14.04 -8.47 24.88
C LYS A 162 15.05 -9.29 24.06
N LYS A 163 15.30 -10.52 24.50
CA LYS A 163 16.21 -11.46 23.82
C LYS A 163 15.47 -12.50 22.97
N GLU A 164 14.18 -12.68 23.27
CA GLU A 164 13.28 -13.59 22.55
C GLU A 164 12.02 -12.86 22.12
N PHE A 165 11.53 -13.20 20.93
CA PHE A 165 10.27 -12.71 20.40
C PHE A 165 9.33 -13.88 20.17
N PRO A 166 8.16 -13.93 20.86
CA PRO A 166 7.20 -15.02 20.67
C PRO A 166 6.63 -14.97 19.26
N PHE A 167 6.63 -16.11 18.59
CA PHE A 167 6.31 -16.23 17.17
C PHE A 167 5.39 -17.41 16.90
N THR A 168 4.74 -17.42 15.73
CA THR A 168 3.99 -18.58 15.22
C THR A 168 4.97 -19.65 14.72
N THR A 169 4.51 -20.63 13.93
CA THR A 169 5.43 -21.54 13.23
C THR A 169 6.19 -20.82 12.11
N GLY A 170 5.66 -19.68 11.63
CA GLY A 170 6.23 -18.88 10.54
C GLY A 170 6.20 -19.55 9.18
N GLN A 171 5.43 -20.63 9.00
CA GLN A 171 5.41 -21.42 7.75
C GLN A 171 4.53 -20.79 6.67
N ASN A 172 3.58 -19.91 7.03
CA ASN A 172 2.75 -19.21 6.05
C ASN A 172 3.63 -18.35 5.14
N GLN A 173 3.28 -18.32 3.87
CA GLN A 173 4.05 -17.63 2.83
C GLN A 173 3.28 -16.41 2.33
N TYR A 174 3.97 -15.30 2.24
CA TYR A 174 3.43 -14.03 1.81
C TYR A 174 4.36 -13.33 0.82
N ASP A 175 3.82 -12.41 0.06
CA ASP A 175 4.59 -11.55 -0.85
C ASP A 175 5.18 -10.37 -0.07
N PHE A 176 6.48 -10.43 0.20
CA PHE A 176 7.19 -9.34 0.87
C PHE A 176 7.92 -8.48 -0.16
N LEU A 177 7.71 -7.17 -0.09
CA LEU A 177 8.36 -6.20 -0.94
C LEU A 177 9.10 -5.18 -0.09
N LYS A 178 10.34 -4.86 -0.44
CA LYS A 178 11.10 -3.81 0.25
C LYS A 178 10.45 -2.46 0.01
N TYR A 179 10.48 -1.59 1.03
CA TYR A 179 9.87 -0.27 0.98
C TYR A 179 10.34 0.56 -0.22
N GLU A 180 11.64 0.54 -0.49
CA GLU A 180 12.25 1.28 -1.61
C GLU A 180 11.72 0.79 -2.96
N ASP A 181 11.56 -0.52 -3.13
CA ASP A 181 11.04 -1.11 -4.36
C ASP A 181 9.52 -0.86 -4.48
N PHE A 182 8.80 -0.91 -3.37
CA PHE A 182 7.39 -0.52 -3.34
C PHE A 182 7.21 0.94 -3.78
N CYS A 183 8.01 1.88 -3.26
CA CYS A 183 7.96 3.29 -3.67
C CYS A 183 8.25 3.45 -5.17
N LYS A 184 9.25 2.74 -5.70
CA LYS A 184 9.53 2.74 -7.14
C LYS A 184 8.33 2.25 -7.94
N GLN A 185 7.74 1.11 -7.57
CA GLN A 185 6.57 0.56 -8.25
C GLN A 185 5.39 1.52 -8.24
N VAL A 186 5.09 2.16 -7.09
CA VAL A 186 4.00 3.14 -6.98
C VAL A 186 4.24 4.35 -7.90
N VAL A 187 5.45 4.90 -7.87
CA VAL A 187 5.80 6.06 -8.72
C VAL A 187 5.76 5.67 -10.20
N SER A 188 6.31 4.52 -10.57
CA SER A 188 6.32 4.03 -11.95
C SER A 188 4.90 3.81 -12.47
N ALA A 189 4.05 3.16 -11.67
CA ALA A 189 2.64 2.98 -12.02
C ALA A 189 1.90 4.33 -12.16
N ALA A 190 2.19 5.31 -11.31
CA ALA A 190 1.55 6.62 -11.38
C ALA A 190 1.98 7.44 -12.61
N LEU A 191 3.22 7.32 -13.07
CA LEU A 191 3.77 8.16 -14.15
C LEU A 191 3.56 7.58 -15.55
N GLN A 192 3.33 6.27 -15.70
CA GLN A 192 3.08 5.63 -17.00
C GLN A 192 1.61 5.81 -17.46
N ASP A 193 1.34 5.70 -18.77
CA ASP A 193 0.02 5.93 -19.36
C ASP A 193 -0.62 4.68 -20.00
N ASP A 194 0.11 3.58 -20.13
CA ASP A 194 -0.29 2.43 -20.92
C ASP A 194 -1.20 1.45 -20.16
N ILE A 195 -0.86 1.17 -18.89
CA ILE A 195 -1.49 0.12 -18.06
C ILE A 195 -2.38 0.78 -17.01
N LYS A 196 -3.68 0.45 -17.04
CA LYS A 196 -4.71 1.02 -16.16
C LYS A 196 -5.44 -0.08 -15.40
N GLY A 197 -6.26 0.30 -14.44
CA GLY A 197 -7.04 -0.64 -13.64
C GLY A 197 -6.28 -1.13 -12.40
N ILE A 198 -6.41 -2.42 -12.08
CA ILE A 198 -5.81 -2.99 -10.87
C ILE A 198 -4.38 -3.43 -11.16
N ILE A 199 -3.42 -2.81 -10.49
CA ILE A 199 -1.99 -3.13 -10.59
C ILE A 199 -1.50 -3.64 -9.24
N ASN A 200 -0.97 -4.85 -9.18
CA ASN A 200 -0.37 -5.39 -7.97
C ASN A 200 1.03 -4.78 -7.76
N CYS A 201 1.22 -4.06 -6.65
CA CYS A 201 2.54 -3.61 -6.21
C CYS A 201 3.13 -4.70 -5.31
N CYS A 202 3.91 -5.60 -5.89
CA CYS A 202 4.33 -6.85 -5.26
C CYS A 202 5.68 -7.34 -5.82
N SER A 203 6.27 -8.35 -5.15
CA SER A 203 7.46 -9.04 -5.65
C SER A 203 7.13 -10.13 -6.67
N GLY A 204 5.93 -10.73 -6.57
CA GLY A 204 5.51 -11.90 -7.35
C GLY A 204 6.00 -13.23 -6.78
N TYR A 205 6.69 -13.23 -5.63
CA TYR A 205 7.29 -14.43 -5.04
C TYR A 205 6.84 -14.60 -3.60
N PRO A 206 6.23 -15.77 -3.25
CA PRO A 206 5.90 -16.06 -1.88
C PRO A 206 7.14 -16.46 -1.09
N GLN A 207 7.34 -15.82 0.08
CA GLN A 207 8.40 -16.14 1.04
C GLN A 207 7.78 -16.51 2.37
N LYS A 208 8.37 -17.48 3.10
CA LYS A 208 7.92 -17.83 4.45
C LYS A 208 8.06 -16.63 5.38
N LEU A 209 7.08 -16.45 6.24
CA LEU A 209 7.12 -15.37 7.25
C LEU A 209 8.35 -15.51 8.16
N ALA A 210 8.74 -16.76 8.51
CA ALA A 210 9.94 -17.02 9.29
C ALA A 210 11.18 -16.47 8.59
N ASP A 211 11.37 -16.83 7.33
CA ASP A 211 12.55 -16.45 6.55
C ASP A 211 12.64 -14.91 6.41
N ALA A 212 11.53 -14.25 6.06
CA ALA A 212 11.48 -12.81 5.94
C ALA A 212 11.85 -12.08 7.24
N VAL A 213 11.39 -12.60 8.38
CA VAL A 213 11.65 -11.99 9.69
C VAL A 213 13.09 -12.30 10.16
N GLU A 214 13.60 -13.50 9.93
CA GLU A 214 14.99 -13.83 10.27
C GLU A 214 15.98 -13.04 9.42
N ASP A 215 15.72 -12.88 8.12
CA ASP A 215 16.52 -12.03 7.23
C ASP A 215 16.55 -10.58 7.73
N PHE A 216 15.40 -10.03 8.12
CA PHE A 216 15.31 -8.69 8.69
C PHE A 216 16.12 -8.56 9.99
N ILE A 217 16.00 -9.52 10.93
CA ILE A 217 16.76 -9.55 12.19
C ILE A 217 18.27 -9.57 11.90
N LYS A 218 18.69 -10.41 10.95
CA LYS A 218 20.08 -10.58 10.54
C LYS A 218 20.63 -9.31 9.86
N GLU A 219 19.90 -8.73 8.92
CA GLU A 219 20.27 -7.51 8.22
C GLU A 219 20.48 -6.34 9.18
N LYS A 220 19.56 -6.18 10.14
CA LYS A 220 19.63 -5.15 11.17
C LYS A 220 20.58 -5.49 12.34
N LYS A 221 21.16 -6.70 12.35
CA LYS A 221 22.04 -7.18 13.43
C LYS A 221 21.38 -7.11 14.82
N TYR A 222 20.08 -7.37 14.90
CA TYR A 222 19.36 -7.32 16.16
C TYR A 222 19.67 -8.51 17.05
N PRO A 223 19.95 -8.30 18.37
CA PRO A 223 20.30 -9.36 19.31
C PRO A 223 19.03 -10.05 19.88
N ILE A 224 18.11 -10.46 19.03
CA ILE A 224 16.84 -11.09 19.37
C ILE A 224 16.66 -12.38 18.57
N LYS A 225 16.05 -13.40 19.16
CA LYS A 225 15.75 -14.67 18.50
C LYS A 225 14.25 -14.92 18.49
N LEU A 226 13.75 -15.56 17.42
CA LEU A 226 12.37 -15.98 17.35
C LEU A 226 12.13 -17.21 18.23
N LYS A 227 11.06 -17.18 19.04
CA LYS A 227 10.57 -18.31 19.81
C LYS A 227 9.35 -18.89 19.10
N TYR A 228 9.60 -19.90 18.27
CA TYR A 228 8.60 -20.50 17.41
C TYR A 228 7.52 -21.26 18.17
N GLY A 229 6.31 -21.35 17.59
CA GLY A 229 5.19 -22.13 18.09
C GLY A 229 4.54 -21.61 19.37
N VAL A 230 4.85 -20.37 19.78
CA VAL A 230 4.21 -19.74 20.96
C VAL A 230 2.78 -19.31 20.64
N TYR A 231 2.57 -18.80 19.45
CA TYR A 231 1.23 -18.44 18.96
C TYR A 231 0.72 -19.48 17.96
N PRO A 232 -0.55 -19.88 18.05
CA PRO A 232 -1.16 -20.71 17.03
C PRO A 232 -1.28 -19.94 15.70
N GLU A 233 -1.25 -20.67 14.60
CA GLU A 233 -1.64 -20.12 13.31
C GLU A 233 -3.15 -19.93 13.29
N ARG A 234 -3.58 -18.87 12.62
CA ARG A 234 -5.01 -18.57 12.49
C ARG A 234 -5.57 -19.39 11.34
N ALA A 235 -6.65 -20.09 11.60
CA ALA A 235 -7.28 -20.97 10.60
C ALA A 235 -7.78 -20.22 9.34
N TYR A 236 -7.96 -18.90 9.43
CA TYR A 236 -8.40 -18.05 8.32
C TYR A 236 -7.24 -17.38 7.57
N ASP A 237 -5.99 -17.55 8.00
CA ASP A 237 -4.83 -17.04 7.28
C ASP A 237 -4.50 -18.01 6.13
N SER A 238 -4.27 -17.46 4.95
CA SER A 238 -3.80 -18.22 3.78
C SER A 238 -2.45 -18.84 4.07
N LYS A 239 -2.24 -20.09 3.64
CA LYS A 239 -0.94 -20.76 3.78
C LYS A 239 0.10 -20.18 2.85
N ALA A 240 -0.32 -19.78 1.64
CA ALA A 240 0.55 -19.12 0.67
C ALA A 240 -0.29 -18.17 -0.20
N VAL A 241 0.05 -16.88 -0.19
CA VAL A 241 -0.61 -15.85 -1.01
C VAL A 241 0.38 -14.80 -1.47
N TRP A 242 0.34 -14.48 -2.77
CA TRP A 242 1.23 -13.50 -3.39
C TRP A 242 0.54 -12.79 -4.55
N GLY A 243 1.13 -11.71 -5.05
CA GLY A 243 0.62 -10.98 -6.20
C GLY A 243 1.14 -11.54 -7.53
N ASP A 244 0.32 -11.49 -8.57
CA ASP A 244 0.82 -11.60 -9.94
C ASP A 244 1.53 -10.29 -10.30
N ALA A 245 2.84 -10.37 -10.49
CA ALA A 245 3.69 -9.21 -10.77
C ALA A 245 3.78 -8.85 -12.26
N LYS A 246 3.03 -9.51 -13.16
CA LYS A 246 3.17 -9.34 -14.60
C LYS A 246 3.06 -7.87 -15.02
N MET A 247 2.00 -7.19 -14.63
CA MET A 247 1.78 -5.79 -15.03
C MET A 247 2.83 -4.85 -14.44
N ILE A 248 3.17 -5.00 -13.16
CA ILE A 248 4.17 -4.13 -12.54
C ILE A 248 5.56 -4.37 -13.10
N ASN A 249 5.93 -5.61 -13.44
CA ASN A 249 7.19 -5.91 -14.08
C ASN A 249 7.27 -5.33 -15.50
N GLU A 250 6.16 -5.34 -16.26
CA GLU A 250 6.09 -4.69 -17.56
C GLU A 250 6.30 -3.16 -17.45
N ILE A 251 5.68 -2.52 -16.46
CA ILE A 251 5.86 -1.09 -16.19
C ILE A 251 7.32 -0.80 -15.84
N MET A 252 7.91 -1.58 -14.93
CA MET A 252 9.29 -1.38 -14.47
C MET A 252 10.31 -1.59 -15.60
N ALA A 253 10.11 -2.61 -16.46
CA ALA A 253 10.98 -2.87 -17.59
C ALA A 253 10.98 -1.72 -18.62
N LYS A 254 9.81 -1.15 -18.94
CA LYS A 254 9.71 0.01 -19.83
C LYS A 254 10.44 1.23 -19.29
N GLU A 255 10.45 1.43 -17.97
CA GLU A 255 11.19 2.54 -17.35
C GLU A 255 12.70 2.33 -17.38
N GLU A 256 13.17 1.10 -17.19
CA GLU A 256 14.61 0.78 -17.31
C GLU A 256 15.10 1.02 -18.74
N GLU A 257 14.33 0.62 -19.76
CA GLU A 257 14.64 0.86 -21.17
C GLU A 257 14.70 2.38 -21.48
N ASN A 258 13.85 3.18 -20.88
CA ASN A 258 13.81 4.63 -21.05
C ASN A 258 14.89 5.37 -20.23
N GLY A 259 15.73 4.66 -19.47
CA GLY A 259 16.85 5.23 -18.71
C GLY A 259 16.44 6.06 -17.50
N GLN A 260 15.23 5.89 -16.97
CA GLN A 260 14.68 6.68 -15.86
C GLN A 260 15.13 6.19 -14.47
N PHE A 261 15.85 5.08 -14.38
CA PHE A 261 16.47 4.54 -13.17
C PHE A 261 18.02 4.58 -13.23
N LYS A 262 18.59 5.72 -13.53
CA LYS A 262 20.05 5.90 -13.37
C LYS A 262 20.36 6.69 -12.10
#